data_c80b9058abb5f0824ac5456ab415ca3e
#
_entry.id   c80b9058abb5f0824ac5456ab415ca3e
#
_cell.length_a   1.000
_cell.length_b   1.000
_cell.length_c   1.000
_cell.angle_alpha   90.00
_cell.angle_beta   90.00
_cell.angle_gamma   90.00
#
_symmetry.space_group_name_H-M   'P 1'
#
loop_
_entity.id
_entity.type
_entity.pdbx_description
1 polymer ?
#
loop_
_entity_poly.entity_id
_entity_poly.type
_entity_poly.pdbx_seq_one_letter_code
_entity_poly.pdbx_strand_id
1 'polypeptide(L)'
;MAGNGVGVSGTVSLTACSESDAGQTQTGERWPEATGFFQVAEVGERWWLITPEGEPFYSVGVNDVDPRGDTDQESGICPYCEAVELIYDSPEAWAETAAARLRSWGFNTVGAWSEDELFAPLMPYTVLLNFGGGQSDFFSDEFLQRVPTITEERVVPLRGDPNLLGWFLDNELKWGKDWRSRNTMLDEYLLLEETSPGRQVAEQYQGDPEGFLLALAKQYFRVTSEAIREADPNHLILGARASSLSMPLQVPQAATAYLDVFSVNFYATIDGLFDGLDETWGPLVPIDGWLSAYYELSGLPLMATEFSFRSRESDPPNTWPPIYLTYDTQVEQAAAYDEFVQKCFDATYIVGQHWFEYVDQPVGGRGDDEDNNFGLITVNDEPYDGFLGPVTITNSKAPHLSR
;
A
#
# COMPACT_ATOMS: atom_id res chain seq x y z
N MET A 1 46.31 50.90 60.12
CA MET A 1 47.27 49.79 60.14
C MET A 1 46.73 48.73 59.18
N ALA A 2 47.51 48.40 58.20
CA ALA A 2 47.34 47.62 57.06
C ALA A 2 47.04 46.13 57.35
N GLY A 3 46.29 45.50 56.48
CA GLY A 3 46.15 44.07 56.44
C GLY A 3 45.82 43.66 55.00
N ASN A 4 46.83 43.15 54.29
CA ASN A 4 46.78 42.64 52.94
C ASN A 4 45.96 41.32 52.85
N GLY A 5 45.08 41.20 51.89
CA GLY A 5 44.48 39.95 51.46
C GLY A 5 44.68 39.73 49.99
N VAL A 6 45.41 38.65 49.68
CA VAL A 6 45.78 38.20 48.31
C VAL A 6 44.62 37.50 47.68
N GLY A 7 44.12 37.98 46.55
CA GLY A 7 43.15 37.31 45.73
C GLY A 7 43.84 36.35 44.77
N VAL A 8 43.34 35.08 44.75
CA VAL A 8 43.68 34.08 43.74
C VAL A 8 42.49 33.94 42.79
N SER A 9 42.64 34.40 41.55
CA SER A 9 41.70 34.23 40.49
C SER A 9 41.91 32.85 39.82
N GLY A 10 41.04 31.94 40.06
CA GLY A 10 40.97 30.68 39.33
C GLY A 10 39.90 30.76 38.26
N THR A 11 40.33 30.87 36.99
CA THR A 11 39.48 30.72 35.80
C THR A 11 39.13 29.26 35.61
N VAL A 12 37.86 28.91 35.87
CA VAL A 12 37.32 27.61 35.49
C VAL A 12 36.81 27.71 34.03
N SER A 13 37.50 27.02 33.13
CA SER A 13 37.07 26.83 31.73
C SER A 13 35.93 25.82 31.74
N LEU A 14 34.72 26.24 31.49
CA LEU A 14 33.59 25.38 31.18
C LEU A 14 33.70 25.01 29.71
N THR A 15 34.13 23.77 29.43
CA THR A 15 33.99 23.15 28.14
C THR A 15 32.51 22.76 27.98
N ALA A 16 31.78 23.49 27.15
CA ALA A 16 30.42 23.11 26.76
C ALA A 16 30.51 21.91 25.84
N CYS A 17 30.11 20.74 26.29
CA CYS A 17 29.69 19.64 25.45
C CYS A 17 28.37 20.05 24.81
N SER A 18 28.37 20.24 23.52
CA SER A 18 27.16 20.34 22.74
C SER A 18 26.53 18.93 22.67
N GLU A 19 25.59 18.65 23.55
CA GLU A 19 24.62 17.60 23.31
C GLU A 19 23.71 18.08 22.18
N SER A 20 23.69 17.34 21.07
CA SER A 20 22.72 17.51 20.00
C SER A 20 21.35 17.21 20.60
N ASP A 21 20.48 18.23 20.69
CA ASP A 21 19.08 18.07 21.00
C ASP A 21 18.39 17.20 19.92
N ALA A 22 18.33 15.89 20.15
CA ALA A 22 17.35 15.05 19.50
C ALA A 22 15.98 15.49 20.02
N GLY A 23 15.09 15.88 19.09
CA GLY A 23 13.81 16.50 19.41
C GLY A 23 12.97 15.71 20.40
N GLN A 24 12.86 16.19 21.62
CA GLN A 24 11.88 15.73 22.59
C GLN A 24 10.58 16.49 22.37
N THR A 25 9.49 15.76 22.07
CA THR A 25 8.14 16.32 22.17
C THR A 25 7.75 16.55 23.63
N GLN A 26 6.70 17.34 23.87
CA GLN A 26 6.17 17.63 25.23
C GLN A 26 5.74 16.37 26.02
N THR A 27 5.62 15.19 25.37
CA THR A 27 5.22 13.89 25.94
C THR A 27 6.40 13.07 26.45
N GLY A 28 7.64 13.46 26.20
CA GLY A 28 8.83 12.69 26.58
C GLY A 28 9.10 11.44 25.71
N GLU A 29 8.35 11.25 24.64
CA GLU A 29 8.53 10.16 23.69
C GLU A 29 9.71 10.44 22.76
N ARG A 30 10.51 9.41 22.49
CA ARG A 30 11.68 9.52 21.61
C ARG A 30 11.30 9.11 20.18
N TRP A 31 11.41 10.05 19.25
CA TRP A 31 11.24 9.81 17.83
C TRP A 31 12.52 9.28 17.19
N PRO A 32 12.41 8.47 16.11
CA PRO A 32 13.56 8.08 15.30
C PRO A 32 14.30 9.31 14.75
N GLU A 33 15.61 9.16 14.58
CA GLU A 33 16.43 10.19 13.94
C GLU A 33 16.19 10.18 12.42
N ALA A 34 16.41 11.34 11.77
CA ALA A 34 16.38 11.45 10.31
C ALA A 34 17.46 10.54 9.67
N THR A 35 17.06 9.72 8.70
CA THR A 35 17.98 8.81 7.99
C THR A 35 18.15 9.19 6.52
N GLY A 36 17.33 10.11 6.01
CA GLY A 36 17.24 10.42 4.59
C GLY A 36 16.28 9.47 3.83
N PHE A 37 15.62 8.55 4.52
CA PHE A 37 14.66 7.60 3.96
C PHE A 37 13.44 7.45 4.87
N PHE A 38 12.32 7.02 4.30
CA PHE A 38 11.16 6.68 5.10
C PHE A 38 11.46 5.51 6.03
N GLN A 39 10.94 5.60 7.26
CA GLN A 39 11.05 4.57 8.28
C GLN A 39 9.67 4.24 8.83
N VAL A 40 9.54 3.16 9.58
CA VAL A 40 8.35 2.83 10.36
C VAL A 40 8.75 2.58 11.81
N ALA A 41 7.99 3.14 12.75
CA ALA A 41 8.25 2.99 14.17
C ALA A 41 6.97 3.08 14.99
N GLU A 42 6.95 2.37 16.12
CA GLU A 42 5.94 2.56 17.15
C GLU A 42 6.41 3.66 18.11
N VAL A 43 5.62 4.74 18.23
CA VAL A 43 5.89 5.84 19.14
C VAL A 43 4.65 6.08 20.00
N GLY A 44 4.79 5.95 21.29
CA GLY A 44 3.66 5.87 22.22
C GLY A 44 2.88 4.57 22.03
N GLU A 45 1.58 4.69 21.78
CA GLU A 45 0.69 3.55 21.53
C GLU A 45 0.29 3.44 20.05
N ARG A 46 1.05 4.11 19.14
CA ARG A 46 0.71 4.17 17.72
C ARG A 46 1.91 3.91 16.83
N TRP A 47 1.70 3.17 15.76
CA TRP A 47 2.62 3.03 14.65
C TRP A 47 2.57 4.25 13.73
N TRP A 48 3.74 4.67 13.26
CA TRP A 48 3.94 5.80 12.36
C TRP A 48 4.89 5.42 11.23
N LEU A 49 4.62 5.94 10.04
CA LEU A 49 5.69 6.20 9.10
C LEU A 49 6.44 7.45 9.55
N ILE A 50 7.73 7.49 9.26
CA ILE A 50 8.61 8.63 9.59
C ILE A 50 9.23 9.10 8.30
N THR A 51 9.17 10.41 8.03
CA THR A 51 9.76 10.97 6.80
C THR A 51 11.29 10.88 6.82
N PRO A 52 11.94 11.09 5.67
CA PRO A 52 13.40 11.19 5.59
C PRO A 52 14.03 12.20 6.57
N GLU A 53 13.28 13.25 6.94
CA GLU A 53 13.68 14.30 7.87
C GLU A 53 13.40 13.96 9.34
N GLY A 54 12.80 12.80 9.63
CA GLY A 54 12.47 12.36 10.99
C GLY A 54 11.12 12.85 11.52
N GLU A 55 10.21 13.29 10.61
CA GLU A 55 8.88 13.78 10.97
C GLU A 55 7.85 12.65 10.93
N PRO A 56 6.82 12.66 11.83
CA PRO A 56 5.72 11.72 11.73
C PRO A 56 4.96 11.90 10.41
N PHE A 57 4.63 10.78 9.80
CA PHE A 57 3.91 10.72 8.53
C PHE A 57 2.81 9.67 8.60
N TYR A 58 1.67 9.97 8.03
CA TYR A 58 0.59 9.03 7.79
C TYR A 58 0.24 9.07 6.30
N SER A 59 0.32 7.93 5.62
CA SER A 59 0.15 7.88 4.17
C SER A 59 -1.33 7.93 3.78
N VAL A 60 -1.74 9.00 3.13
CA VAL A 60 -3.07 9.15 2.50
C VAL A 60 -2.84 9.16 1.00
N GLY A 61 -3.00 8.02 0.36
CA GLY A 61 -2.56 7.81 -1.02
C GLY A 61 -3.67 7.61 -2.04
N VAL A 62 -3.28 7.66 -3.31
CA VAL A 62 -4.11 7.32 -4.47
C VAL A 62 -3.32 6.40 -5.38
N ASN A 63 -3.95 5.31 -5.80
CA ASN A 63 -3.40 4.35 -6.76
C ASN A 63 -3.74 4.77 -8.20
N ASP A 64 -3.01 4.15 -9.13
CA ASP A 64 -3.26 4.25 -10.57
C ASP A 64 -3.32 5.71 -11.07
N VAL A 65 -2.32 6.48 -10.62
CA VAL A 65 -2.12 7.84 -11.09
C VAL A 65 -1.24 7.75 -12.35
N ASP A 66 -1.90 7.47 -13.49
CA ASP A 66 -1.25 7.18 -14.76
C ASP A 66 -1.92 7.97 -15.90
N PRO A 67 -1.16 8.71 -16.74
CA PRO A 67 -1.71 9.45 -17.87
C PRO A 67 -2.23 8.54 -19.00
N ARG A 68 -1.87 7.26 -18.99
CA ARG A 68 -2.29 6.30 -20.02
C ARG A 68 -3.73 5.83 -19.83
N GLY A 69 -4.20 5.72 -18.57
CA GLY A 69 -5.55 5.22 -18.28
C GLY A 69 -5.84 3.83 -18.85
N ASP A 70 -7.09 3.42 -18.74
CA ASP A 70 -7.56 2.12 -19.23
C ASP A 70 -8.11 2.20 -20.66
N THR A 71 -7.93 1.10 -21.42
CA THR A 71 -8.56 0.92 -22.73
C THR A 71 -9.97 0.34 -22.55
N ASP A 72 -10.96 1.03 -23.11
CA ASP A 72 -12.33 0.56 -23.22
C ASP A 72 -12.39 -0.67 -24.13
N GLN A 73 -12.80 -1.82 -23.58
CA GLN A 73 -12.75 -3.09 -24.32
C GLN A 73 -13.80 -3.20 -25.42
N GLU A 74 -14.90 -2.44 -25.38
CA GLU A 74 -15.93 -2.45 -26.43
C GLU A 74 -15.49 -1.63 -27.64
N SER A 75 -14.89 -0.46 -27.42
CA SER A 75 -14.46 0.44 -28.49
C SER A 75 -13.01 0.25 -28.91
N GLY A 76 -12.15 -0.29 -28.05
CA GLY A 76 -10.72 -0.38 -28.25
C GLY A 76 -9.99 0.97 -28.11
N ILE A 77 -10.65 2.00 -27.58
CA ILE A 77 -10.13 3.34 -27.38
C ILE A 77 -9.73 3.51 -25.92
N CYS A 78 -8.70 4.32 -25.63
CA CYS A 78 -8.40 4.79 -24.29
C CYS A 78 -8.94 6.22 -24.15
N PRO A 79 -10.12 6.43 -23.55
CA PRO A 79 -10.72 7.78 -23.51
C PRO A 79 -9.91 8.76 -22.69
N TYR A 80 -9.30 8.32 -21.58
CA TYR A 80 -8.44 9.18 -20.78
C TYR A 80 -7.13 9.54 -21.49
N CYS A 81 -6.51 8.59 -22.24
CA CYS A 81 -5.34 8.90 -23.07
C CYS A 81 -5.63 10.05 -24.05
N GLU A 82 -6.80 9.96 -24.75
CA GLU A 82 -7.21 11.00 -25.69
C GLU A 82 -7.43 12.35 -25.01
N ALA A 83 -8.03 12.35 -23.80
CA ALA A 83 -8.23 13.57 -23.02
C ALA A 83 -6.90 14.20 -22.59
N VAL A 84 -5.96 13.38 -22.08
CA VAL A 84 -4.62 13.82 -21.67
C VAL A 84 -3.84 14.43 -22.83
N GLU A 85 -3.83 13.78 -23.99
CA GLU A 85 -3.17 14.31 -25.21
C GLU A 85 -3.75 15.64 -25.70
N LEU A 86 -5.04 15.88 -25.46
CA LEU A 86 -5.71 17.13 -25.85
C LEU A 86 -5.46 18.27 -24.86
N ILE A 87 -5.28 17.98 -23.57
CA ILE A 87 -5.25 18.97 -22.49
C ILE A 87 -3.81 19.36 -22.14
N TYR A 88 -2.88 18.41 -22.18
CA TYR A 88 -1.53 18.60 -21.67
C TYR A 88 -0.46 18.57 -22.76
N ASP A 89 0.52 19.46 -22.67
CA ASP A 89 1.62 19.55 -23.63
C ASP A 89 2.67 18.43 -23.45
N SER A 90 2.71 17.80 -22.25
CA SER A 90 3.64 16.70 -21.95
C SER A 90 3.15 15.87 -20.75
N PRO A 91 3.66 14.61 -20.58
CA PRO A 91 3.40 13.81 -19.40
C PRO A 91 3.83 14.49 -18.08
N GLU A 92 4.92 15.26 -18.07
CA GLU A 92 5.37 16.01 -16.90
C GLU A 92 4.38 17.12 -16.52
N ALA A 93 3.82 17.85 -17.49
CA ALA A 93 2.81 18.88 -17.23
C ALA A 93 1.51 18.28 -16.67
N TRP A 94 1.14 17.09 -17.14
CA TRP A 94 0.06 16.30 -16.56
C TRP A 94 0.37 15.90 -15.12
N ALA A 95 1.54 15.32 -14.85
CA ALA A 95 1.94 14.85 -13.52
C ALA A 95 2.01 16.01 -12.51
N GLU A 96 2.52 17.19 -12.90
CA GLU A 96 2.50 18.39 -12.05
C GLU A 96 1.07 18.80 -11.67
N THR A 97 0.14 18.74 -12.63
CA THR A 97 -1.28 19.02 -12.39
C THR A 97 -1.92 17.99 -11.48
N ALA A 98 -1.70 16.69 -11.74
CA ALA A 98 -2.21 15.60 -10.91
C ALA A 98 -1.68 15.71 -9.48
N ALA A 99 -0.38 15.94 -9.29
CA ALA A 99 0.22 16.12 -7.97
C ALA A 99 -0.34 17.34 -7.23
N ALA A 100 -0.59 18.47 -7.94
CA ALA A 100 -1.21 19.65 -7.35
C ALA A 100 -2.67 19.38 -6.91
N ARG A 101 -3.45 18.68 -7.73
CA ARG A 101 -4.82 18.25 -7.40
C ARG A 101 -4.81 17.34 -6.18
N LEU A 102 -3.99 16.26 -6.16
CA LEU A 102 -3.89 15.33 -5.04
C LEU A 102 -3.59 16.07 -3.73
N ARG A 103 -2.60 16.95 -3.72
CA ARG A 103 -2.30 17.78 -2.54
C ARG A 103 -3.48 18.67 -2.12
N SER A 104 -4.18 19.27 -3.08
CA SER A 104 -5.33 20.13 -2.79
C SER A 104 -6.49 19.37 -2.17
N TRP A 105 -6.61 18.07 -2.45
CA TRP A 105 -7.60 17.15 -1.88
C TRP A 105 -7.11 16.44 -0.62
N GLY A 106 -5.92 16.79 -0.13
CA GLY A 106 -5.34 16.26 1.11
C GLY A 106 -4.69 14.89 0.99
N PHE A 107 -4.43 14.43 -0.24
CA PHE A 107 -3.59 13.26 -0.47
C PHE A 107 -2.11 13.65 -0.46
N ASN A 108 -1.26 12.76 0.04
CA ASN A 108 0.17 13.00 0.23
C ASN A 108 1.09 11.92 -0.34
N THR A 109 0.53 10.88 -0.94
CA THR A 109 1.28 9.73 -1.49
C THR A 109 0.67 9.28 -2.81
N VAL A 110 1.53 8.97 -3.79
CA VAL A 110 1.15 8.26 -5.01
C VAL A 110 1.34 6.76 -4.77
N GLY A 111 0.27 6.01 -4.93
CA GLY A 111 0.19 4.58 -4.64
C GLY A 111 0.69 3.70 -5.80
N ALA A 112 0.41 2.40 -5.69
CA ALA A 112 0.75 1.42 -6.72
C ALA A 112 0.03 1.69 -8.05
N TRP A 113 0.50 1.05 -9.13
CA TRP A 113 -0.02 1.17 -10.50
C TRP A 113 0.18 2.54 -11.16
N SER A 114 0.91 3.44 -10.50
CA SER A 114 1.14 4.80 -10.98
C SER A 114 2.42 4.92 -11.81
N GLU A 115 2.58 6.02 -12.55
CA GLU A 115 3.82 6.37 -13.25
C GLU A 115 4.88 6.92 -12.28
N ASP A 116 5.58 6.00 -11.61
CA ASP A 116 6.54 6.29 -10.55
C ASP A 116 7.62 7.30 -10.96
N GLU A 117 8.16 7.21 -12.17
CA GLU A 117 9.20 8.12 -12.67
C GLU A 117 8.75 9.58 -12.75
N LEU A 118 7.47 9.82 -13.08
CA LEU A 118 6.90 11.17 -13.15
C LEU A 118 6.68 11.77 -11.76
N PHE A 119 6.38 10.95 -10.76
CA PHE A 119 6.06 11.41 -9.41
C PHE A 119 7.25 11.46 -8.47
N ALA A 120 8.35 10.75 -8.76
CA ALA A 120 9.58 10.76 -7.95
C ALA A 120 10.06 12.17 -7.57
N PRO A 121 10.09 13.18 -8.45
CA PRO A 121 10.49 14.54 -8.09
C PRO A 121 9.38 15.36 -7.40
N LEU A 122 8.14 14.87 -7.38
CA LEU A 122 6.99 15.68 -7.00
C LEU A 122 6.48 15.40 -5.59
N MET A 123 6.33 14.14 -5.19
CA MET A 123 5.73 13.77 -3.89
C MET A 123 6.09 12.33 -3.50
N PRO A 124 5.90 11.93 -2.24
CA PRO A 124 6.08 10.55 -1.83
C PRO A 124 5.32 9.57 -2.72
N TYR A 125 5.97 8.45 -3.06
CA TYR A 125 5.39 7.43 -3.95
C TYR A 125 5.80 6.02 -3.54
N THR A 126 5.11 5.02 -4.09
CA THR A 126 5.40 3.60 -3.88
C THR A 126 5.64 2.91 -5.22
N VAL A 127 6.39 1.83 -5.23
CA VAL A 127 6.66 1.05 -6.45
C VAL A 127 6.18 -0.39 -6.27
N LEU A 128 5.46 -0.89 -7.28
CA LEU A 128 5.02 -2.28 -7.36
C LEU A 128 5.95 -3.08 -8.26
N LEU A 129 6.56 -4.16 -7.72
CA LEU A 129 7.60 -4.94 -8.40
C LEU A 129 7.07 -6.13 -9.21
N ASN A 130 5.92 -6.72 -8.80
CA ASN A 130 5.28 -7.86 -9.48
C ASN A 130 6.20 -9.10 -9.60
N PHE A 131 6.90 -9.49 -8.55
CA PHE A 131 7.80 -10.63 -8.56
C PHE A 131 7.13 -11.96 -8.90
N GLY A 132 5.89 -12.17 -8.42
CA GLY A 132 5.12 -13.39 -8.63
C GLY A 132 4.44 -13.48 -9.99
N GLY A 133 4.42 -12.41 -10.77
CA GLY A 133 3.71 -12.18 -12.03
C GLY A 133 3.20 -13.44 -12.76
N GLY A 134 1.86 -13.65 -12.80
CA GLY A 134 1.25 -14.85 -13.36
C GLY A 134 1.37 -16.10 -12.47
N GLN A 135 1.82 -15.95 -11.23
CA GLN A 135 1.87 -16.96 -10.17
C GLN A 135 2.49 -18.29 -10.58
N SER A 136 3.76 -18.33 -10.76
CA SER A 136 4.52 -19.55 -11.00
C SER A 136 4.89 -20.27 -9.69
N ASP A 137 5.54 -21.41 -9.82
CA ASP A 137 6.13 -22.17 -8.73
C ASP A 137 7.22 -21.35 -8.01
N PHE A 138 6.98 -20.88 -6.77
CA PHE A 138 7.92 -20.08 -5.98
C PHE A 138 9.18 -20.87 -5.53
N PHE A 139 9.24 -22.16 -5.78
CA PHE A 139 10.45 -22.98 -5.56
C PHE A 139 11.23 -23.22 -6.86
N SER A 140 10.71 -22.80 -8.01
CA SER A 140 11.32 -23.04 -9.33
C SER A 140 12.56 -22.18 -9.57
N ASP A 141 13.47 -22.69 -10.39
CA ASP A 141 14.64 -21.93 -10.86
C ASP A 141 14.21 -20.66 -11.63
N GLU A 142 13.07 -20.70 -12.33
CA GLU A 142 12.53 -19.56 -13.04
C GLU A 142 12.19 -18.42 -12.08
N PHE A 143 11.47 -18.70 -11.00
CA PHE A 143 11.16 -17.69 -9.98
C PHE A 143 12.44 -17.16 -9.31
N LEU A 144 13.35 -18.07 -8.92
CA LEU A 144 14.62 -17.71 -8.27
C LEU A 144 15.54 -16.87 -9.15
N GLN A 145 15.42 -16.94 -10.48
CA GLN A 145 16.15 -16.10 -11.42
C GLN A 145 15.41 -14.79 -11.74
N ARG A 146 14.08 -14.81 -11.77
CA ARG A 146 13.25 -13.62 -12.02
C ARG A 146 13.43 -12.57 -10.93
N VAL A 147 13.43 -12.97 -9.67
CA VAL A 147 13.52 -12.04 -8.53
C VAL A 147 14.77 -11.15 -8.60
N PRO A 148 16.00 -11.66 -8.72
CA PRO A 148 17.17 -10.80 -8.84
C PRO A 148 17.17 -9.96 -10.14
N THR A 149 16.58 -10.44 -11.24
CA THR A 149 16.46 -9.67 -12.48
C THR A 149 15.59 -8.43 -12.27
N ILE A 150 14.39 -8.58 -11.72
CA ILE A 150 13.50 -7.46 -11.41
C ILE A 150 14.16 -6.51 -10.40
N THR A 151 14.86 -7.06 -9.40
CA THR A 151 15.57 -6.26 -8.40
C THR A 151 16.64 -5.37 -9.05
N GLU A 152 17.44 -5.91 -9.95
CA GLU A 152 18.46 -5.12 -10.67
C GLU A 152 17.83 -4.06 -11.57
N GLU A 153 16.74 -4.38 -12.25
CA GLU A 153 16.07 -3.47 -13.19
C GLU A 153 15.25 -2.37 -12.54
N ARG A 154 14.56 -2.68 -11.41
CA ARG A 154 13.58 -1.79 -10.80
C ARG A 154 14.00 -1.21 -9.44
N VAL A 155 14.72 -1.97 -8.61
CA VAL A 155 15.11 -1.53 -7.26
C VAL A 155 16.41 -0.72 -7.30
N VAL A 156 17.43 -1.23 -7.98
CA VAL A 156 18.77 -0.59 -8.01
C VAL A 156 18.73 0.86 -8.50
N PRO A 157 17.96 1.24 -9.55
CA PRO A 157 17.91 2.63 -10.01
C PRO A 157 17.33 3.60 -8.99
N LEU A 158 16.37 3.17 -8.16
CA LEU A 158 15.61 4.03 -7.25
C LEU A 158 16.06 3.96 -5.78
N ARG A 159 17.02 3.09 -5.44
CA ARG A 159 17.48 2.85 -4.06
C ARG A 159 18.00 4.07 -3.28
N GLY A 160 18.20 5.18 -3.95
CA GLY A 160 18.70 6.43 -3.35
C GLY A 160 17.67 7.56 -3.35
N ASP A 161 16.44 7.31 -3.75
CA ASP A 161 15.41 8.34 -3.86
C ASP A 161 14.70 8.56 -2.51
N PRO A 162 14.85 9.73 -1.86
CA PRO A 162 14.22 9.99 -0.56
C PRO A 162 12.69 10.08 -0.62
N ASN A 163 12.10 10.29 -1.81
CA ASN A 163 10.64 10.33 -1.97
C ASN A 163 10.01 8.94 -2.11
N LEU A 164 10.80 7.90 -2.38
CA LEU A 164 10.29 6.54 -2.39
C LEU A 164 9.93 6.10 -0.97
N LEU A 165 8.64 5.86 -0.73
CA LEU A 165 8.15 5.36 0.55
C LEU A 165 8.55 3.89 0.74
N GLY A 166 8.47 3.09 -0.31
CA GLY A 166 8.85 1.69 -0.24
C GLY A 166 8.34 0.84 -1.40
N TRP A 167 8.64 -0.46 -1.30
CA TRP A 167 8.43 -1.47 -2.31
C TRP A 167 7.23 -2.36 -1.99
N PHE A 168 6.26 -2.45 -2.89
CA PHE A 168 5.29 -3.54 -2.91
C PHE A 168 5.85 -4.71 -3.72
N LEU A 169 5.74 -5.92 -3.18
CA LEU A 169 6.28 -7.13 -3.79
C LEU A 169 5.42 -7.61 -4.96
N ASP A 170 4.10 -7.62 -4.75
CA ASP A 170 3.09 -8.09 -5.70
C ASP A 170 1.71 -7.49 -5.38
N ASN A 171 0.71 -7.88 -6.18
CA ASN A 171 -0.68 -7.58 -5.94
C ASN A 171 -1.53 -8.84 -5.94
N GLU A 172 -2.31 -9.05 -4.87
CA GLU A 172 -3.35 -10.06 -4.73
C GLU A 172 -2.96 -11.47 -5.18
N LEU A 173 -1.75 -11.91 -4.80
CA LEU A 173 -1.35 -13.28 -5.05
C LEU A 173 -2.36 -14.26 -4.46
N LYS A 174 -2.56 -15.38 -5.18
CA LYS A 174 -3.40 -16.45 -4.69
C LYS A 174 -2.71 -17.18 -3.54
N TRP A 175 -3.35 -17.21 -2.37
CA TRP A 175 -2.85 -17.92 -1.19
C TRP A 175 -3.75 -19.08 -0.74
N GLY A 176 -4.89 -19.26 -1.41
CA GLY A 176 -5.84 -20.29 -1.06
C GLY A 176 -7.01 -20.37 -2.04
N LYS A 177 -8.16 -20.81 -1.54
CA LYS A 177 -9.41 -20.78 -2.29
C LYS A 177 -9.86 -19.35 -2.49
N ASP A 178 -10.16 -18.98 -3.72
CA ASP A 178 -10.67 -17.66 -4.06
C ASP A 178 -11.55 -17.71 -5.33
N TRP A 179 -11.85 -16.58 -5.92
CA TRP A 179 -12.66 -16.50 -7.17
C TRP A 179 -12.00 -17.20 -8.36
N ARG A 180 -10.67 -17.35 -8.36
CA ARG A 180 -9.88 -17.99 -9.44
C ARG A 180 -9.94 -19.52 -9.38
N SER A 181 -9.97 -20.10 -8.17
CA SER A 181 -9.96 -21.56 -7.99
C SER A 181 -10.43 -21.98 -6.59
N ARG A 182 -11.09 -23.15 -6.54
CA ARG A 182 -11.54 -23.80 -5.30
C ARG A 182 -10.47 -24.66 -4.63
N ASN A 183 -9.30 -24.77 -5.21
CA ASN A 183 -8.20 -25.57 -4.70
C ASN A 183 -7.45 -24.83 -3.60
N THR A 184 -6.94 -25.57 -2.62
CA THR A 184 -5.89 -25.05 -1.72
C THR A 184 -4.58 -24.90 -2.48
N MET A 185 -3.63 -24.15 -1.93
CA MET A 185 -2.29 -24.05 -2.56
C MET A 185 -1.58 -25.42 -2.61
N LEU A 186 -1.82 -26.28 -1.63
CA LEU A 186 -1.31 -27.66 -1.68
C LEU A 186 -1.86 -28.42 -2.88
N ASP A 187 -3.20 -28.34 -3.13
CA ASP A 187 -3.81 -28.98 -4.29
C ASP A 187 -3.22 -28.46 -5.61
N GLU A 188 -3.08 -27.13 -5.74
CA GLU A 188 -2.50 -26.52 -6.94
C GLU A 188 -1.07 -27.01 -7.22
N TYR A 189 -0.23 -27.06 -6.18
CA TYR A 189 1.15 -27.48 -6.33
C TYR A 189 1.31 -29.00 -6.58
N LEU A 190 0.39 -29.81 -6.06
CA LEU A 190 0.35 -31.24 -6.38
C LEU A 190 -0.09 -31.53 -7.83
N LEU A 191 -0.69 -30.55 -8.52
CA LEU A 191 -1.04 -30.64 -9.94
C LEU A 191 0.10 -30.21 -10.88
N LEU A 192 1.16 -29.61 -10.36
CA LEU A 192 2.33 -29.25 -11.18
C LEU A 192 3.00 -30.52 -11.76
N GLU A 193 3.88 -30.33 -12.74
CA GLU A 193 4.67 -31.41 -13.33
C GLU A 193 5.49 -32.15 -12.25
N GLU A 194 5.68 -33.45 -12.37
CA GLU A 194 6.40 -34.29 -11.40
C GLU A 194 7.84 -33.82 -11.12
N THR A 195 8.44 -33.14 -12.07
CA THR A 195 9.79 -32.57 -11.98
C THR A 195 9.83 -31.19 -11.36
N SER A 196 8.70 -30.56 -11.11
CA SER A 196 8.60 -29.23 -10.51
C SER A 196 9.13 -29.22 -9.08
N PRO A 197 10.03 -28.32 -8.70
CA PRO A 197 10.52 -28.21 -7.32
C PRO A 197 9.39 -27.98 -6.33
N GLY A 198 8.42 -27.15 -6.65
CA GLY A 198 7.27 -26.87 -5.81
C GLY A 198 6.40 -28.09 -5.55
N ARG A 199 6.17 -28.95 -6.56
CA ARG A 199 5.48 -30.22 -6.36
C ARG A 199 6.23 -31.14 -5.41
N GLN A 200 7.55 -31.26 -5.57
CA GLN A 200 8.38 -32.09 -4.69
C GLN A 200 8.33 -31.61 -3.24
N VAL A 201 8.22 -30.29 -3.02
CA VAL A 201 7.97 -29.73 -1.69
C VAL A 201 6.55 -30.05 -1.22
N ALA A 202 5.52 -29.84 -2.05
CA ALA A 202 4.13 -30.11 -1.73
C ALA A 202 3.88 -31.57 -1.31
N GLU A 203 4.55 -32.54 -1.94
CA GLU A 203 4.46 -33.95 -1.61
C GLU A 203 4.91 -34.28 -0.17
N GLN A 204 5.71 -33.42 0.46
CA GLN A 204 6.12 -33.58 1.86
C GLN A 204 5.04 -33.14 2.85
N TYR A 205 4.04 -32.40 2.37
CA TYR A 205 2.94 -31.85 3.16
C TYR A 205 1.58 -32.52 2.86
N GLN A 206 1.56 -33.72 2.32
CA GLN A 206 0.31 -34.43 2.03
C GLN A 206 -0.56 -34.57 3.29
N GLY A 207 -1.78 -33.99 3.21
CA GLY A 207 -2.73 -33.95 4.32
C GLY A 207 -2.52 -32.78 5.31
N ASP A 208 -1.57 -31.86 5.02
CA ASP A 208 -1.31 -30.64 5.80
C ASP A 208 -1.26 -29.40 4.91
N PRO A 209 -2.41 -28.93 4.38
CA PRO A 209 -2.46 -27.77 3.51
C PRO A 209 -2.06 -26.46 4.21
N GLU A 210 -2.26 -26.34 5.52
CA GLU A 210 -1.87 -25.15 6.29
C GLU A 210 -0.37 -25.07 6.49
N GLY A 211 0.27 -26.20 6.80
CA GLY A 211 1.74 -26.30 6.89
C GLY A 211 2.41 -26.01 5.55
N PHE A 212 1.84 -26.50 4.44
CA PHE A 212 2.34 -26.19 3.10
C PHE A 212 2.21 -24.69 2.79
N LEU A 213 1.05 -24.11 3.06
CA LEU A 213 0.81 -22.68 2.83
C LEU A 213 1.80 -21.81 3.60
N LEU A 214 2.04 -22.13 4.87
CA LEU A 214 3.04 -21.42 5.68
C LEU A 214 4.45 -21.53 5.09
N ALA A 215 4.84 -22.71 4.61
CA ALA A 215 6.12 -22.92 3.96
C ALA A 215 6.24 -22.17 2.65
N LEU A 216 5.19 -22.18 1.83
CA LEU A 216 5.08 -21.45 0.54
C LEU A 216 5.21 -19.95 0.75
N ALA A 217 4.43 -19.40 1.68
CA ALA A 217 4.45 -17.97 1.97
C ALA A 217 5.82 -17.53 2.52
N LYS A 218 6.43 -18.30 3.42
CA LYS A 218 7.79 -18.03 3.89
C LYS A 218 8.82 -18.07 2.76
N GLN A 219 8.73 -19.02 1.84
CA GLN A 219 9.62 -19.09 0.68
C GLN A 219 9.51 -17.81 -0.17
N TYR A 220 8.30 -17.41 -0.50
CA TYR A 220 8.03 -16.21 -1.29
C TYR A 220 8.59 -14.95 -0.61
N PHE A 221 8.17 -14.66 0.63
CA PHE A 221 8.61 -13.45 1.33
C PHE A 221 10.11 -13.44 1.57
N ARG A 222 10.71 -14.60 1.89
CA ARG A 222 12.17 -14.70 2.08
C ARG A 222 12.92 -14.32 0.81
N VAL A 223 12.61 -14.98 -0.31
CA VAL A 223 13.35 -14.80 -1.56
C VAL A 223 13.24 -13.36 -2.07
N THR A 224 12.02 -12.80 -2.06
CA THR A 224 11.78 -11.45 -2.56
C THR A 224 12.38 -10.37 -1.65
N SER A 225 12.19 -10.50 -0.34
CA SER A 225 12.70 -9.51 0.61
C SER A 225 14.22 -9.56 0.78
N GLU A 226 14.84 -10.73 0.78
CA GLU A 226 16.31 -10.86 0.81
C GLU A 226 16.95 -10.19 -0.41
N ALA A 227 16.39 -10.38 -1.60
CA ALA A 227 16.88 -9.74 -2.82
C ALA A 227 16.77 -8.20 -2.76
N ILE A 228 15.64 -7.67 -2.27
CA ILE A 228 15.50 -6.22 -2.09
C ILE A 228 16.50 -5.71 -1.05
N ARG A 229 16.60 -6.33 0.13
CA ARG A 229 17.50 -5.87 1.21
C ARG A 229 18.99 -5.89 0.80
N GLU A 230 19.39 -6.81 -0.05
CA GLU A 230 20.76 -6.85 -0.59
C GLU A 230 21.03 -5.66 -1.53
N ALA A 231 20.05 -5.27 -2.35
CA ALA A 231 20.17 -4.16 -3.32
C ALA A 231 19.88 -2.80 -2.68
N ASP A 232 18.93 -2.75 -1.75
CA ASP A 232 18.41 -1.55 -1.09
C ASP A 232 18.11 -1.84 0.40
N PRO A 233 19.03 -1.53 1.28
CA PRO A 233 18.86 -1.72 2.71
C PRO A 233 18.02 -0.63 3.39
N ASN A 234 17.62 0.43 2.69
CA ASN A 234 17.08 1.64 3.27
C ASN A 234 15.56 1.75 3.18
N HIS A 235 14.97 1.48 2.00
CA HIS A 235 13.53 1.65 1.81
C HIS A 235 12.71 0.54 2.44
N LEU A 236 11.47 0.87 2.78
CA LEU A 236 10.53 -0.05 3.39
C LEU A 236 10.07 -1.14 2.40
N ILE A 237 9.88 -2.36 2.91
CA ILE A 237 9.20 -3.43 2.20
C ILE A 237 7.76 -3.48 2.70
N LEU A 238 6.83 -3.05 1.85
CA LEU A 238 5.44 -2.76 2.21
C LEU A 238 4.49 -3.97 2.08
N GLY A 239 5.00 -5.13 1.63
CA GLY A 239 4.21 -6.35 1.48
C GLY A 239 3.70 -6.59 0.06
N ALA A 240 2.74 -7.51 -0.08
CA ALA A 240 2.25 -8.02 -1.36
C ALA A 240 0.76 -7.68 -1.61
N ARG A 241 0.27 -6.60 -1.03
CA ARG A 241 -1.09 -6.06 -1.24
C ARG A 241 -2.16 -7.16 -1.23
N ALA A 242 -2.25 -7.81 -0.08
CA ALA A 242 -3.07 -8.99 0.10
C ALA A 242 -4.56 -8.70 -0.07
N SER A 243 -5.29 -9.52 -0.85
CA SER A 243 -6.75 -9.38 -0.95
C SER A 243 -7.43 -9.73 0.39
N SER A 244 -8.20 -8.81 0.95
CA SER A 244 -8.98 -9.06 2.17
C SER A 244 -10.06 -10.15 1.99
N LEU A 245 -10.47 -10.41 0.75
CA LEU A 245 -11.52 -11.38 0.43
C LEU A 245 -11.03 -12.84 0.49
N SER A 246 -9.71 -13.09 0.48
CA SER A 246 -9.19 -14.44 0.31
C SER A 246 -7.86 -14.72 1.02
N MET A 247 -7.48 -13.91 2.02
CA MET A 247 -6.19 -14.04 2.70
C MET A 247 -6.26 -15.01 3.89
N PRO A 248 -5.62 -16.19 3.81
CA PRO A 248 -5.48 -17.09 4.96
C PRO A 248 -4.55 -16.53 6.02
N LEU A 249 -4.85 -16.84 7.29
CA LEU A 249 -4.11 -16.33 8.45
C LEU A 249 -2.64 -16.77 8.53
N GLN A 250 -2.25 -17.82 7.81
CA GLN A 250 -0.86 -18.29 7.71
C GLN A 250 0.04 -17.28 6.98
N VAL A 251 -0.52 -16.46 6.08
CA VAL A 251 0.26 -15.52 5.25
C VAL A 251 0.81 -14.36 6.07
N PRO A 252 0.01 -13.60 6.86
CA PRO A 252 0.56 -12.57 7.74
C PRO A 252 1.56 -13.13 8.75
N GLN A 253 1.32 -14.34 9.28
CA GLN A 253 2.29 -15.02 10.15
C GLN A 253 3.63 -15.30 9.46
N ALA A 254 3.61 -15.68 8.18
CA ALA A 254 4.82 -15.90 7.39
C ALA A 254 5.60 -14.60 7.11
N ALA A 255 4.89 -13.48 6.99
CA ALA A 255 5.44 -12.19 6.61
C ALA A 255 6.30 -11.51 7.70
N THR A 256 6.05 -11.83 8.98
CA THR A 256 6.63 -11.14 10.16
C THR A 256 8.14 -10.90 10.09
N ALA A 257 8.92 -11.84 9.57
CA ALA A 257 10.38 -11.75 9.55
C ALA A 257 10.94 -11.00 8.32
N TYR A 258 10.10 -10.62 7.37
CA TYR A 258 10.54 -10.21 6.05
C TYR A 258 10.07 -8.82 5.64
N LEU A 259 8.95 -8.35 6.17
CA LEU A 259 8.32 -7.08 5.81
C LEU A 259 8.48 -6.04 6.92
N ASP A 260 8.37 -4.76 6.55
CA ASP A 260 8.27 -3.65 7.50
C ASP A 260 6.81 -3.23 7.74
N VAL A 261 5.97 -3.41 6.72
CA VAL A 261 4.53 -3.11 6.75
C VAL A 261 3.79 -4.28 6.08
N PHE A 262 2.63 -4.65 6.61
CA PHE A 262 1.76 -5.63 5.97
C PHE A 262 0.62 -4.90 5.24
N SER A 263 0.57 -5.05 3.91
CA SER A 263 -0.37 -4.34 3.03
C SER A 263 -1.57 -5.20 2.66
N VAL A 264 -2.77 -4.59 2.68
CA VAL A 264 -4.05 -5.25 2.42
C VAL A 264 -4.91 -4.40 1.48
N ASN A 265 -5.42 -5.01 0.42
CA ASN A 265 -6.47 -4.43 -0.41
C ASN A 265 -7.82 -4.75 0.22
N PHE A 266 -8.61 -3.72 0.50
CA PHE A 266 -9.87 -3.86 1.20
C PHE A 266 -11.04 -3.31 0.37
N TYR A 267 -11.97 -4.18 -0.02
CA TYR A 267 -13.20 -3.77 -0.70
C TYR A 267 -14.42 -4.17 0.13
N ALA A 268 -15.24 -3.18 0.45
CA ALA A 268 -16.53 -3.42 1.12
C ALA A 268 -17.51 -4.06 0.15
N THR A 269 -18.13 -5.15 0.58
CA THR A 269 -19.08 -5.90 -0.22
C THR A 269 -20.51 -5.79 0.31
N ILE A 270 -21.48 -6.12 -0.52
CA ILE A 270 -22.89 -6.14 -0.13
C ILE A 270 -23.10 -7.21 0.93
N ASP A 271 -23.67 -6.83 2.08
CA ASP A 271 -24.01 -7.75 3.16
C ASP A 271 -24.87 -8.91 2.67
N GLY A 272 -24.53 -10.13 3.09
CA GLY A 272 -25.28 -11.34 2.79
C GLY A 272 -25.05 -11.93 1.40
N LEU A 273 -24.28 -11.30 0.51
CA LEU A 273 -23.94 -11.93 -0.78
C LEU A 273 -23.08 -13.18 -0.59
N PHE A 274 -22.32 -13.20 0.49
CA PHE A 274 -21.44 -14.31 0.85
C PHE A 274 -21.99 -15.24 1.94
N ASP A 275 -23.23 -15.04 2.39
CA ASP A 275 -23.96 -15.96 3.26
C ASP A 275 -24.18 -17.32 2.59
N GLY A 276 -23.16 -18.11 2.48
CA GLY A 276 -23.11 -19.39 1.75
C GLY A 276 -21.86 -19.55 0.91
N LEU A 277 -21.01 -18.52 0.83
CA LEU A 277 -19.67 -18.58 0.23
C LEU A 277 -18.56 -18.71 1.29
N ASP A 278 -18.87 -18.53 2.57
CA ASP A 278 -17.95 -18.63 3.71
C ASP A 278 -17.16 -19.94 3.74
N GLU A 279 -17.78 -21.08 3.39
CA GLU A 279 -17.07 -22.34 3.21
C GLU A 279 -16.11 -22.35 2.00
N THR A 280 -16.27 -21.37 1.09
CA THR A 280 -15.61 -21.34 -0.20
C THR A 280 -14.50 -20.29 -0.27
N TRP A 281 -14.73 -19.15 0.40
CA TRP A 281 -13.90 -17.94 0.29
C TRP A 281 -13.10 -17.65 1.58
N GLY A 282 -13.32 -18.45 2.61
CA GLY A 282 -12.85 -18.18 3.96
C GLY A 282 -13.80 -17.23 4.71
N PRO A 283 -13.62 -17.06 6.02
CA PRO A 283 -14.49 -16.21 6.80
C PRO A 283 -14.38 -14.75 6.35
N LEU A 284 -15.49 -14.16 5.94
CA LEU A 284 -15.60 -12.72 5.74
C LEU A 284 -15.70 -12.07 7.10
N VAL A 285 -14.64 -11.46 7.52
CA VAL A 285 -14.56 -10.77 8.81
C VAL A 285 -14.82 -9.28 8.57
N PRO A 286 -15.65 -8.60 9.37
CA PRO A 286 -15.80 -7.14 9.31
C PRO A 286 -14.45 -6.44 9.43
N ILE A 287 -14.31 -5.25 8.82
CA ILE A 287 -13.03 -4.51 8.79
C ILE A 287 -12.35 -4.46 10.17
N ASP A 288 -13.13 -4.22 11.23
CA ASP A 288 -12.64 -4.14 12.60
C ASP A 288 -12.04 -5.47 13.13
N GLY A 289 -12.45 -6.61 12.58
CA GLY A 289 -11.93 -7.92 12.96
C GLY A 289 -10.75 -8.40 12.11
N TRP A 290 -10.74 -8.06 10.83
CA TRP A 290 -9.69 -8.50 9.90
C TRP A 290 -8.36 -7.79 10.13
N LEU A 291 -8.40 -6.47 10.17
CA LEU A 291 -7.20 -5.67 10.32
C LEU A 291 -6.53 -5.95 11.66
N SER A 292 -7.31 -6.08 12.74
CA SER A 292 -6.74 -6.45 14.05
C SER A 292 -6.14 -7.86 14.03
N ALA A 293 -6.80 -8.84 13.40
CA ALA A 293 -6.27 -10.20 13.30
C ALA A 293 -4.95 -10.26 12.50
N TYR A 294 -4.84 -9.51 11.41
CA TYR A 294 -3.60 -9.45 10.64
C TYR A 294 -2.48 -8.76 11.43
N TYR A 295 -2.78 -7.70 12.16
CA TYR A 295 -1.84 -7.06 13.06
C TYR A 295 -1.36 -8.01 14.17
N GLU A 296 -2.29 -8.68 14.86
CA GLU A 296 -1.97 -9.62 15.93
C GLU A 296 -1.10 -10.80 15.45
N LEU A 297 -1.33 -11.29 14.22
CA LEU A 297 -0.59 -12.42 13.65
C LEU A 297 0.76 -12.02 13.08
N SER A 298 0.85 -10.87 12.43
CA SER A 298 2.09 -10.41 11.83
C SER A 298 2.98 -9.65 12.82
N GLY A 299 2.40 -8.97 13.79
CA GLY A 299 3.11 -8.01 14.63
C GLY A 299 3.62 -6.79 13.89
N LEU A 300 3.17 -6.58 12.63
CA LEU A 300 3.59 -5.49 11.74
C LEU A 300 2.50 -4.44 11.63
N PRO A 301 2.86 -3.15 11.50
CA PRO A 301 1.88 -2.14 11.15
C PRO A 301 1.24 -2.46 9.80
N LEU A 302 -0.01 -2.04 9.63
CA LEU A 302 -0.78 -2.33 8.42
C LEU A 302 -0.94 -1.08 7.54
N MET A 303 -1.10 -1.33 6.23
CA MET A 303 -1.52 -0.31 5.26
C MET A 303 -2.68 -0.86 4.44
N ALA A 304 -3.80 -0.12 4.38
CA ALA A 304 -4.91 -0.42 3.47
C ALA A 304 -4.54 0.11 2.07
N THR A 305 -4.04 -0.77 1.20
CA THR A 305 -3.40 -0.38 -0.06
C THR A 305 -4.32 -0.26 -1.24
N GLU A 306 -5.55 -0.74 -1.12
CA GLU A 306 -6.68 -0.40 -1.97
C GLU A 306 -7.95 -0.37 -1.14
N PHE A 307 -8.78 0.60 -1.39
CA PHE A 307 -10.19 0.62 -1.01
C PHE A 307 -10.95 1.57 -1.93
N SER A 308 -12.21 1.28 -2.18
CA SER A 308 -13.06 2.13 -3.01
C SER A 308 -14.54 1.93 -2.71
N PHE A 309 -15.34 2.91 -3.11
CA PHE A 309 -16.78 2.88 -3.11
C PHE A 309 -17.29 3.46 -4.43
N ARG A 310 -18.47 3.05 -4.90
CA ARG A 310 -19.03 3.46 -6.19
C ARG A 310 -20.24 4.36 -6.00
N SER A 311 -20.51 5.21 -7.00
CA SER A 311 -21.71 6.05 -7.09
C SER A 311 -22.47 5.82 -8.40
N ARG A 312 -23.82 5.91 -8.36
CA ARG A 312 -24.66 5.91 -9.57
C ARG A 312 -24.70 7.27 -10.26
N GLU A 313 -24.16 8.33 -9.64
CA GLU A 313 -24.00 9.66 -10.23
C GLU A 313 -22.68 9.75 -11.01
N SER A 314 -22.46 8.80 -11.95
CA SER A 314 -21.25 8.70 -12.76
C SER A 314 -21.56 8.07 -14.11
N ASP A 315 -20.68 8.21 -15.09
CA ASP A 315 -20.83 7.60 -16.41
C ASP A 315 -20.59 6.08 -16.41
N PRO A 316 -19.56 5.51 -15.71
CA PRO A 316 -19.38 4.09 -15.61
C PRO A 316 -20.58 3.39 -14.99
N PRO A 317 -21.06 2.27 -15.56
CA PRO A 317 -22.32 1.64 -15.15
C PRO A 317 -22.23 0.85 -13.83
N ASN A 318 -21.04 0.60 -13.33
CA ASN A 318 -20.80 -0.12 -12.06
C ASN A 318 -21.41 -1.53 -12.03
N THR A 319 -21.31 -2.27 -13.13
CA THR A 319 -21.96 -3.59 -13.22
C THR A 319 -21.04 -4.73 -12.79
N TRP A 320 -19.73 -4.58 -12.89
CA TRP A 320 -18.77 -5.60 -12.54
C TRP A 320 -17.62 -5.08 -11.64
N PRO A 321 -17.23 -5.79 -10.58
CA PRO A 321 -17.93 -6.93 -9.96
C PRO A 321 -19.25 -6.51 -9.30
N PRO A 322 -20.29 -7.35 -9.36
CA PRO A 322 -21.61 -7.01 -8.80
C PRO A 322 -21.66 -6.98 -7.27
N ILE A 323 -20.58 -7.40 -6.62
CA ILE A 323 -20.45 -7.54 -5.17
C ILE A 323 -20.10 -6.25 -4.44
N TYR A 324 -19.58 -5.24 -5.15
CA TYR A 324 -19.11 -4.00 -4.51
C TYR A 324 -20.27 -3.05 -4.19
N LEU A 325 -20.16 -2.36 -3.05
CA LEU A 325 -21.13 -1.37 -2.62
C LEU A 325 -21.22 -0.22 -3.62
N THR A 326 -22.46 0.09 -4.06
CA THR A 326 -22.74 1.21 -4.96
C THR A 326 -23.82 2.08 -4.34
N TYR A 327 -23.50 3.32 -4.07
CA TYR A 327 -24.38 4.32 -3.47
C TYR A 327 -25.18 5.06 -4.55
N ASP A 328 -26.28 5.72 -4.17
CA ASP A 328 -27.09 6.44 -5.13
C ASP A 328 -26.45 7.77 -5.53
N THR A 329 -25.70 8.39 -4.62
CA THR A 329 -25.12 9.73 -4.83
C THR A 329 -23.62 9.77 -4.47
N GLN A 330 -22.88 10.75 -5.04
CA GLN A 330 -21.49 11.02 -4.67
C GLN A 330 -21.35 11.47 -3.21
N VAL A 331 -22.37 12.10 -2.64
CA VAL A 331 -22.38 12.50 -1.23
C VAL A 331 -22.41 11.27 -0.31
N GLU A 332 -23.21 10.25 -0.67
CA GLU A 332 -23.25 8.98 0.08
C GLU A 332 -21.96 8.19 -0.09
N GLN A 333 -21.38 8.18 -1.30
CA GLN A 333 -20.06 7.61 -1.57
C GLN A 333 -18.99 8.26 -0.67
N ALA A 334 -19.02 9.60 -0.58
CA ALA A 334 -18.09 10.34 0.28
C ALA A 334 -18.32 10.08 1.78
N ALA A 335 -19.55 9.84 2.21
CA ALA A 335 -19.84 9.44 3.58
C ALA A 335 -19.27 8.06 3.91
N ALA A 336 -19.33 7.10 2.97
CA ALA A 336 -18.70 5.79 3.11
C ALA A 336 -17.15 5.92 3.15
N TYR A 337 -16.58 6.80 2.33
CA TYR A 337 -15.17 7.15 2.41
C TYR A 337 -14.79 7.67 3.81
N ASP A 338 -15.54 8.66 4.34
CA ASP A 338 -15.29 9.23 5.68
C ASP A 338 -15.35 8.15 6.76
N GLU A 339 -16.37 7.28 6.74
CA GLU A 339 -16.52 6.21 7.73
C GLU A 339 -15.32 5.24 7.70
N PHE A 340 -14.90 4.79 6.52
CA PHE A 340 -13.76 3.89 6.37
C PHE A 340 -12.45 4.55 6.84
N VAL A 341 -12.19 5.76 6.36
CA VAL A 341 -10.94 6.48 6.64
C VAL A 341 -10.83 6.86 8.12
N GLN A 342 -11.94 7.25 8.76
CA GLN A 342 -11.93 7.51 10.22
C GLN A 342 -11.55 6.24 11.01
N LYS A 343 -12.06 5.06 10.62
CA LYS A 343 -11.67 3.78 11.26
C LYS A 343 -10.16 3.51 11.08
N CYS A 344 -9.61 3.82 9.90
CA CYS A 344 -8.17 3.72 9.67
C CYS A 344 -7.38 4.71 10.53
N PHE A 345 -7.85 5.94 10.68
CA PHE A 345 -7.20 6.95 11.51
C PHE A 345 -7.22 6.59 13.00
N ASP A 346 -8.31 5.98 13.48
CA ASP A 346 -8.47 5.57 14.87
C ASP A 346 -7.65 4.32 15.23
N ALA A 347 -7.39 3.45 14.25
CA ALA A 347 -6.59 2.25 14.46
C ALA A 347 -5.10 2.59 14.58
N THR A 348 -4.52 2.37 15.77
CA THR A 348 -3.15 2.78 16.09
C THR A 348 -2.07 1.97 15.37
N TYR A 349 -2.44 0.88 14.74
CA TYR A 349 -1.56 0.00 13.97
C TYR A 349 -1.68 0.21 12.44
N ILE A 350 -2.54 1.13 11.96
CA ILE A 350 -2.63 1.49 10.54
C ILE A 350 -1.77 2.73 10.30
N VAL A 351 -0.87 2.64 9.31
CA VAL A 351 0.07 3.70 8.97
C VAL A 351 -0.28 4.41 7.64
N GLY A 352 -1.32 3.96 6.96
CA GLY A 352 -1.81 4.61 5.75
C GLY A 352 -2.97 3.87 5.09
N GLN A 353 -3.68 4.60 4.22
CA GLN A 353 -4.68 4.04 3.30
C GLN A 353 -4.58 4.72 1.94
N HIS A 354 -4.76 3.94 0.85
CA HIS A 354 -4.69 4.40 -0.52
C HIS A 354 -6.00 4.12 -1.25
N TRP A 355 -6.60 5.17 -1.79
CA TRP A 355 -7.80 5.09 -2.62
C TRP A 355 -7.48 4.43 -3.96
N PHE A 356 -8.34 3.57 -4.45
CA PHE A 356 -8.32 3.02 -5.79
C PHE A 356 -9.56 3.52 -6.53
N GLU A 357 -9.44 4.45 -7.51
CA GLU A 357 -8.22 4.87 -8.20
C GLU A 357 -8.28 6.36 -8.61
N TYR A 358 -7.34 6.85 -9.41
CA TYR A 358 -7.30 8.27 -9.79
C TYR A 358 -8.34 8.62 -10.84
N VAL A 359 -8.49 7.81 -11.89
CA VAL A 359 -9.40 8.02 -13.04
C VAL A 359 -10.46 6.93 -13.04
N ASP A 360 -11.69 7.27 -13.45
CA ASP A 360 -12.74 6.27 -13.68
C ASP A 360 -12.32 5.23 -14.70
N GLN A 361 -12.79 4.01 -14.52
CA GLN A 361 -12.72 2.98 -15.54
C GLN A 361 -13.63 3.34 -16.72
N PRO A 362 -13.31 2.89 -17.95
CA PRO A 362 -14.10 3.22 -19.12
C PRO A 362 -15.50 2.59 -19.08
N VAL A 363 -16.46 3.26 -19.73
CA VAL A 363 -17.88 2.85 -19.72
C VAL A 363 -18.11 1.45 -20.31
N GLY A 364 -17.33 1.05 -21.31
CA GLY A 364 -17.38 -0.29 -21.92
C GLY A 364 -16.58 -1.35 -21.13
N GLY A 365 -16.05 -0.99 -19.97
CA GLY A 365 -15.20 -1.85 -19.14
C GLY A 365 -13.75 -1.92 -19.60
N ARG A 366 -12.86 -2.26 -18.70
CA ARG A 366 -11.45 -2.56 -18.99
C ARG A 366 -11.24 -4.05 -19.24
N GLY A 367 -10.02 -4.49 -19.49
CA GLY A 367 -9.70 -5.85 -19.96
C GLY A 367 -10.08 -7.01 -19.03
N ASP A 368 -10.45 -6.73 -17.78
CA ASP A 368 -10.96 -7.68 -16.78
C ASP A 368 -12.47 -7.57 -16.53
N ASP A 369 -13.18 -6.90 -17.43
CA ASP A 369 -14.62 -6.58 -17.38
C ASP A 369 -15.04 -5.56 -16.32
N GLU A 370 -14.12 -4.96 -15.56
CA GLU A 370 -14.46 -3.92 -14.58
C GLU A 370 -14.87 -2.60 -15.28
N ASP A 371 -15.96 -2.00 -14.76
CA ASP A 371 -16.61 -0.80 -15.32
C ASP A 371 -17.00 0.18 -14.19
N ASN A 372 -16.08 0.45 -13.29
CA ASN A 372 -16.36 1.09 -12.01
C ASN A 372 -16.07 2.61 -12.00
N ASN A 373 -16.93 3.35 -11.30
CA ASN A 373 -16.68 4.71 -10.89
C ASN A 373 -15.80 4.72 -9.61
N PHE A 374 -14.55 4.43 -9.76
CA PHE A 374 -13.56 4.52 -8.69
C PHE A 374 -12.73 5.79 -8.77
N GLY A 375 -12.82 6.53 -9.88
CA GLY A 375 -12.05 7.73 -10.12
C GLY A 375 -12.33 8.87 -9.15
N LEU A 376 -11.29 9.63 -8.84
CA LEU A 376 -11.41 10.99 -8.31
C LEU A 376 -11.82 11.96 -9.41
N ILE A 377 -11.53 11.58 -10.66
CA ILE A 377 -11.85 12.32 -11.87
C ILE A 377 -12.47 11.40 -12.93
N THR A 378 -13.20 11.98 -13.85
CA THR A 378 -13.74 11.29 -15.03
C THR A 378 -12.65 10.98 -16.04
N VAL A 379 -12.97 10.12 -17.03
CA VAL A 379 -12.12 9.89 -18.22
C VAL A 379 -11.90 11.14 -19.09
N ASN A 380 -12.64 12.24 -18.84
CA ASN A 380 -12.45 13.54 -19.50
C ASN A 380 -11.59 14.52 -18.68
N ASP A 381 -10.89 14.03 -17.65
CA ASP A 381 -10.05 14.82 -16.74
C ASP A 381 -10.83 15.83 -15.86
N GLU A 382 -12.13 15.60 -15.61
CA GLU A 382 -12.99 16.44 -14.81
C GLU A 382 -13.15 15.92 -13.37
N PRO A 383 -12.79 16.68 -12.33
CA PRO A 383 -12.95 16.28 -10.94
C PRO A 383 -14.41 16.09 -10.50
N TYR A 384 -14.65 15.10 -9.63
CA TYR A 384 -15.96 14.89 -8.99
C TYR A 384 -16.11 15.79 -7.75
N ASP A 385 -16.49 17.05 -7.93
CA ASP A 385 -16.60 18.04 -6.84
C ASP A 385 -17.53 17.59 -5.70
N GLY A 386 -18.61 16.85 -6.01
CA GLY A 386 -19.56 16.32 -5.04
C GLY A 386 -18.95 15.29 -4.10
N PHE A 387 -17.99 14.52 -4.58
CA PHE A 387 -17.21 13.54 -3.81
C PHE A 387 -15.99 14.19 -3.15
N LEU A 388 -15.21 14.96 -3.89
CA LEU A 388 -13.91 15.50 -3.46
C LEU A 388 -14.00 16.56 -2.36
N GLY A 389 -15.08 17.35 -2.32
CA GLY A 389 -15.27 18.33 -1.26
C GLY A 389 -15.28 17.69 0.15
N PRO A 390 -16.15 16.72 0.43
CA PRO A 390 -16.12 15.98 1.70
C PRO A 390 -14.83 15.19 1.91
N VAL A 391 -14.27 14.52 0.89
CA VAL A 391 -13.01 13.77 0.97
C VAL A 391 -11.87 14.65 1.46
N THR A 392 -11.75 15.87 0.94
CA THR A 392 -10.73 16.84 1.37
C THR A 392 -10.85 17.15 2.87
N ILE A 393 -12.09 17.32 3.37
CA ILE A 393 -12.32 17.54 4.80
C ILE A 393 -11.90 16.33 5.64
N THR A 394 -12.21 15.13 5.16
CA THR A 394 -11.83 13.89 5.84
C THR A 394 -10.31 13.74 5.89
N ASN A 395 -9.62 13.93 4.76
CA ASN A 395 -8.17 13.81 4.68
C ASN A 395 -7.44 14.82 5.58
N SER A 396 -8.01 16.01 5.77
CA SER A 396 -7.46 17.01 6.69
C SER A 396 -7.43 16.59 8.15
N LYS A 397 -8.15 15.52 8.53
CA LYS A 397 -8.17 14.93 9.88
C LYS A 397 -7.13 13.81 10.05
N ALA A 398 -6.31 13.52 9.02
CA ALA A 398 -5.28 12.49 9.10
C ALA A 398 -4.43 12.64 10.37
N PRO A 399 -4.03 11.54 11.02
CA PRO A 399 -3.20 11.59 12.20
C PRO A 399 -1.95 12.43 11.96
N HIS A 400 -1.75 13.42 12.81
CA HIS A 400 -0.54 14.24 12.85
C HIS A 400 -0.23 14.58 14.30
N LEU A 401 1.04 14.70 14.61
CA LEU A 401 1.44 15.27 15.88
C LEU A 401 1.61 16.77 15.70
N SER A 402 0.79 17.53 16.42
CA SER A 402 1.07 18.95 16.63
C SER A 402 2.30 19.06 17.54
N ARG A 403 3.39 19.56 16.97
CA ARG A 403 4.61 19.92 17.69
C ARG A 403 4.40 21.12 18.60
#